data_f91bc927bc406d8addce553baaa546fa
#
_entry.id   f91bc927bc406d8addce553baaa546fa
#
_cell.length_a   1.000
_cell.length_b   1.000
_cell.length_c   1.000
_cell.angle_alpha   90.00
_cell.angle_beta   90.00
_cell.angle_gamma   90.00
#
_symmetry.space_group_name_H-M   'P 1'
#
loop_
_entity.id
_entity.type
_entity.pdbx_description
1 polymer ?
#
loop_
_entity_poly.entity_id
_entity_poly.type
_entity_poly.pdbx_seq_one_letter_code
_entity_poly.pdbx_strand_id
1 'polypeptide(L)'
;MNIKIDDIPENLHQMVEIVGIEKFLMICKMYGGAMVYIPVYNKVVMGDRNRRIVRDYNGRNLDRLRVRYNISKEQIKQILKNEGVL
;
A
#
# COMPACT_ATOMS: atom_id res chain seq x y z
N MET A 1 32.10 10.65 -2.54
CA MET A 1 31.38 10.11 -3.71
C MET A 1 30.54 11.22 -4.34
N ASN A 2 30.71 11.45 -5.62
CA ASN A 2 30.02 12.55 -6.29
C ASN A 2 29.05 12.01 -7.34
N ILE A 3 27.85 11.65 -6.93
CA ILE A 3 26.84 11.09 -7.81
C ILE A 3 25.95 12.21 -8.33
N LYS A 4 25.77 12.26 -9.65
CA LYS A 4 24.93 13.23 -10.30
C LYS A 4 23.60 12.59 -10.70
N ILE A 5 22.54 13.36 -10.77
CA ILE A 5 21.23 12.86 -11.18
C ILE A 5 21.28 12.21 -12.56
N ASP A 6 22.18 12.69 -13.44
CA ASP A 6 22.34 12.12 -14.78
C ASP A 6 22.92 10.71 -14.77
N ASP A 7 23.51 10.27 -13.66
CA ASP A 7 24.00 8.91 -13.49
C ASP A 7 22.84 7.91 -13.26
N ILE A 8 21.63 8.45 -13.02
CA ILE A 8 20.45 7.66 -12.69
C ILE A 8 19.46 7.71 -13.84
N PRO A 9 18.85 6.58 -14.24
CA PRO A 9 17.84 6.58 -15.28
C PRO A 9 16.73 7.59 -15.01
N GLU A 10 16.30 8.29 -16.03
CA GLU A 10 15.34 9.39 -15.92
C GLU A 10 14.02 8.95 -15.25
N ASN A 11 13.58 7.75 -15.57
CA ASN A 11 12.32 7.22 -14.99
C ASN A 11 12.39 6.99 -13.48
N LEU A 12 13.57 7.07 -12.87
CA LEU A 12 13.74 6.90 -11.43
C LEU A 12 14.01 8.23 -10.70
N HIS A 13 14.08 9.34 -11.42
CA HIS A 13 14.40 10.64 -10.82
C HIS A 13 13.35 11.06 -9.78
N GLN A 14 12.07 10.80 -10.03
CA GLN A 14 11.03 11.14 -9.06
C GLN A 14 11.17 10.32 -7.77
N MET A 15 11.55 9.05 -7.89
CA MET A 15 11.82 8.21 -6.72
C MET A 15 12.97 8.79 -5.88
N VAL A 16 14.03 9.29 -6.55
CA VAL A 16 15.15 9.93 -5.88
C VAL A 16 14.69 11.17 -5.11
N GLU A 17 13.78 11.95 -5.70
CA GLU A 17 13.21 13.12 -5.02
C GLU A 17 12.45 12.73 -3.76
N ILE A 18 11.71 11.63 -3.81
CA ILE A 18 10.90 11.18 -2.68
C ILE A 18 11.78 10.67 -1.53
N VAL A 19 12.75 9.82 -1.83
CA VAL A 19 13.53 9.14 -0.79
C VAL A 19 14.86 9.80 -0.48
N GLY A 20 15.36 10.66 -1.38
CA GLY A 20 16.69 11.26 -1.27
C GLY A 20 17.77 10.36 -1.82
N ILE A 21 18.90 10.97 -2.19
CA ILE A 21 19.97 10.25 -2.89
C ILE A 21 20.60 9.16 -2.00
N GLU A 22 20.74 9.41 -0.73
CA GLU A 22 21.37 8.44 0.18
C GLU A 22 20.56 7.16 0.29
N LYS A 23 19.25 7.28 0.50
CA LYS A 23 18.36 6.12 0.61
C LYS A 23 18.20 5.44 -0.75
N PHE A 24 18.20 6.21 -1.83
CA PHE A 24 18.15 5.64 -3.16
C PHE A 24 19.35 4.75 -3.42
N LEU A 25 20.54 5.18 -3.03
CA LEU A 25 21.76 4.36 -3.18
C LEU A 25 21.67 3.08 -2.35
N MET A 26 21.05 3.13 -1.17
CA MET A 26 20.81 1.94 -0.37
C MET A 26 19.88 0.97 -1.10
N ILE A 27 18.84 1.49 -1.74
CA ILE A 27 17.93 0.67 -2.55
C ILE A 27 18.69 0.00 -3.68
N CYS A 28 19.55 0.75 -4.39
CA CYS A 28 20.38 0.20 -5.46
C CYS A 28 21.31 -0.91 -4.95
N LYS A 29 21.87 -0.71 -3.77
CA LYS A 29 22.78 -1.66 -3.15
C LYS A 29 22.08 -2.97 -2.79
N MET A 30 20.85 -2.87 -2.26
CA MET A 30 20.09 -4.04 -1.81
C MET A 30 19.33 -4.74 -2.94
N TYR A 31 18.79 -3.98 -3.88
CA TYR A 31 17.89 -4.50 -4.91
C TYR A 31 18.39 -4.28 -6.33
N GLY A 32 19.63 -3.79 -6.48
CA GLY A 32 20.18 -3.51 -7.82
C GLY A 32 20.17 -4.75 -8.71
N GLY A 33 19.63 -4.59 -9.91
CA GLY A 33 19.48 -5.68 -10.86
C GLY A 33 18.27 -6.57 -10.66
N ALA A 34 17.56 -6.43 -9.53
CA ALA A 34 16.35 -7.21 -9.27
C ALA A 34 15.12 -6.51 -9.86
N MET A 35 14.12 -7.30 -10.20
CA MET A 35 12.81 -6.77 -10.58
C MET A 35 11.91 -6.80 -9.36
N VAL A 36 11.49 -5.61 -8.91
CA VAL A 36 10.65 -5.46 -7.72
C VAL A 36 9.33 -4.82 -8.12
N TYR A 37 8.23 -5.52 -7.85
CA TYR A 37 6.91 -4.99 -8.10
C TYR A 37 6.53 -4.03 -6.97
N ILE A 38 6.15 -2.81 -7.35
CA ILE A 38 5.64 -1.82 -6.39
C ILE A 38 4.12 -1.77 -6.56
N PRO A 39 3.35 -2.22 -5.57
CA PRO A 39 1.89 -2.23 -5.69
C PRO A 39 1.32 -0.81 -5.72
N VAL A 40 0.12 -0.66 -6.29
CA VAL A 40 -0.55 0.63 -6.30
C VAL A 40 -0.92 1.05 -4.88
N TYR A 41 -0.93 2.36 -4.65
CA TYR A 41 -1.17 2.94 -3.34
C TYR A 41 -2.42 2.39 -2.66
N ASN A 42 -3.53 2.31 -3.40
CA ASN A 42 -4.79 1.83 -2.83
C ASN A 42 -4.70 0.39 -2.31
N LYS A 43 -3.94 -0.47 -2.98
CA LYS A 43 -3.77 -1.85 -2.51
C LYS A 43 -3.02 -1.90 -1.19
N VAL A 44 -2.00 -1.05 -1.03
CA VAL A 44 -1.21 -1.03 0.20
C VAL A 44 -2.06 -0.56 1.38
N VAL A 45 -2.84 0.51 1.19
CA VAL A 45 -3.66 1.08 2.28
C VAL A 45 -4.91 0.27 2.57
N MET A 46 -5.38 -0.55 1.64
CA MET A 46 -6.56 -1.40 1.84
C MET A 46 -6.38 -2.39 3.00
N GLY A 47 -5.17 -2.86 3.22
CA GLY A 47 -4.89 -3.76 4.34
C GLY A 47 -5.26 -3.14 5.68
N ASP A 48 -4.89 -1.89 5.89
CA ASP A 48 -5.23 -1.16 7.11
C ASP A 48 -6.73 -0.93 7.22
N ARG A 49 -7.38 -0.51 6.15
CA ARG A 49 -8.83 -0.34 6.11
C ARG A 49 -9.55 -1.63 6.47
N ASN A 50 -9.12 -2.74 5.88
CA ASN A 50 -9.77 -4.04 6.11
C ASN A 50 -9.63 -4.50 7.56
N ARG A 51 -8.47 -4.28 8.17
CA ARG A 51 -8.27 -4.57 9.60
C ARG A 51 -9.18 -3.73 10.49
N ARG A 52 -9.39 -2.46 10.12
CA ARG A 52 -10.31 -1.58 10.86
C ARG A 52 -11.75 -2.06 10.76
N ILE A 53 -12.16 -2.51 9.58
CA ILE A 53 -13.50 -3.06 9.37
C ILE A 53 -13.72 -4.29 10.26
N VAL A 54 -12.76 -5.20 10.27
CA VAL A 54 -12.81 -6.40 11.12
C VAL A 54 -12.90 -6.03 12.59
N ARG A 55 -12.09 -5.08 13.03
CA ARG A 55 -12.09 -4.59 14.41
C ARG A 55 -13.43 -3.98 14.81
N ASP A 56 -14.04 -3.21 13.91
CA ASP A 56 -15.26 -2.45 14.19
C ASP A 56 -16.53 -3.28 14.03
N TYR A 57 -16.46 -4.43 13.38
CA TYR A 57 -17.61 -5.30 13.17
C TYR A 57 -18.07 -5.92 14.48
N ASN A 58 -19.38 -5.80 14.78
CA ASN A 58 -19.96 -6.34 16.01
C ASN A 58 -21.04 -7.40 15.77
N GLY A 59 -21.19 -7.86 14.53
CA GLY A 59 -22.21 -8.84 14.14
C GLY A 59 -23.52 -8.24 13.66
N ARG A 60 -23.75 -6.95 13.89
CA ARG A 60 -25.02 -6.28 13.57
C ARG A 60 -24.88 -4.96 12.83
N ASN A 61 -23.67 -4.49 12.60
CA ASN A 61 -23.41 -3.13 12.11
C ASN A 61 -22.93 -3.07 10.65
N LEU A 62 -23.34 -4.01 9.81
CA LEU A 62 -22.94 -4.02 8.39
C LEU A 62 -23.30 -2.72 7.69
N ASP A 63 -24.52 -2.20 7.90
CA ASP A 63 -24.96 -0.97 7.24
C ASP A 63 -24.17 0.24 7.71
N ARG A 64 -23.82 0.30 8.99
CA ARG A 64 -23.00 1.37 9.53
C ARG A 64 -21.60 1.34 8.95
N LEU A 65 -21.00 0.16 8.83
CA LEU A 65 -19.67 -0.01 8.24
C LEU A 65 -19.68 0.38 6.76
N ARG A 66 -20.73 -0.01 6.02
CA ARG A 66 -20.87 0.35 4.62
C ARG A 66 -20.83 1.86 4.42
N VAL A 67 -21.56 2.59 5.24
CA VAL A 67 -21.60 4.04 5.18
C VAL A 67 -20.28 4.65 5.60
N ARG A 68 -19.72 4.18 6.71
CA ARG A 68 -18.48 4.72 7.27
C ARG A 68 -17.29 4.58 6.31
N TYR A 69 -17.17 3.43 5.66
CA TYR A 69 -16.03 3.14 4.77
C TYR A 69 -16.35 3.36 3.29
N ASN A 70 -17.59 3.77 2.99
CA ASN A 70 -18.03 4.09 1.63
C ASN A 70 -17.78 2.95 0.63
N ILE A 71 -18.15 1.75 1.01
CA ILE A 71 -18.10 0.56 0.17
C ILE A 71 -19.43 -0.20 0.29
N SER A 72 -19.66 -1.15 -0.61
CA SER A 72 -20.93 -1.91 -0.61
C SER A 72 -20.98 -2.91 0.55
N LYS A 73 -22.18 -3.31 0.89
CA LYS A 73 -22.42 -4.35 1.90
C LYS A 73 -21.76 -5.67 1.52
N GLU A 74 -21.79 -6.00 0.24
CA GLU A 74 -21.15 -7.21 -0.29
C GLU A 74 -19.65 -7.16 -0.12
N GLN A 75 -19.04 -5.99 -0.34
CA GLN A 75 -17.61 -5.80 -0.12
C GLN A 75 -17.24 -5.97 1.36
N ILE A 76 -18.06 -5.42 2.27
CA ILE A 76 -17.85 -5.61 3.72
C ILE A 76 -17.90 -7.11 4.06
N LYS A 77 -18.92 -7.82 3.57
CA LYS A 77 -19.06 -9.25 3.81
C LYS A 77 -17.87 -10.03 3.26
N GLN A 78 -17.38 -9.67 2.06
CA GLN A 78 -16.23 -10.34 1.46
C GLN A 78 -14.97 -10.14 2.30
N ILE A 79 -14.76 -8.92 2.79
CA ILE A 79 -13.61 -8.60 3.66
C ILE A 79 -13.67 -9.43 4.94
N LEU A 80 -14.83 -9.47 5.59
CA LEU A 80 -15.02 -10.24 6.82
C LEU A 80 -14.81 -11.73 6.58
N LYS A 81 -15.28 -12.23 5.44
CA LYS A 81 -15.13 -13.63 5.08
C LYS A 81 -13.66 -13.97 4.82
N ASN A 82 -12.93 -13.11 4.11
CA ASN A 82 -11.51 -13.32 3.82
C ASN A 82 -10.67 -13.33 5.10
N GLU A 83 -11.10 -12.59 6.10
CA GLU A 83 -10.41 -12.53 7.40
C GLU A 83 -10.89 -13.58 8.40
N GLY A 84 -11.77 -14.49 7.95
CA GLY A 84 -12.25 -15.58 8.79
C GLY A 84 -13.29 -15.20 9.83
N VAL A 85 -13.92 -14.02 9.71
CA VAL A 85 -14.93 -13.52 10.67
C VAL A 85 -16.33 -13.99 10.31
N LEU A 86 -16.59 -14.21 9.03
CA LEU A 86 -17.86 -14.76 8.54
C LEU A 86 -17.68 -16.15 7.95
#